data_864cdb09b9f1ddff491d5bd663b6a711
#
_entry.id   864cdb09b9f1ddff491d5bd663b6a711
#
_cell.length_a   1.000
_cell.length_b   1.000
_cell.length_c   1.000
_cell.angle_alpha   90.00
_cell.angle_beta   90.00
_cell.angle_gamma   90.00
#
_symmetry.space_group_name_H-M   'P 1'
#
loop_
_entity.id
_entity.type
_entity.pdbx_description
1 polymer ?
#
loop_
_entity_poly.entity_id
_entity_poly.type
_entity_poly.pdbx_seq_one_letter_code
_entity_poly.pdbx_strand_id
1 'polypeptide(L)'
;MLRLLESQPRTRAELARALARRGVPEDAATAVLDRFTEVGLIDDEAFAAAWVTSRHTGRGLGRRALSQELRKRGVDDALVREAVSTVSADDERQAAQALVARRLRSMGGQSRDTQIRRLVSMLARKGFSQSLAMTVVLEALAGRADVECDESRL
;
A
#
# COMPACT_ATOMS: atom_id res chain seq x y z
N MET A 1 2.43 20.95 -20.68
CA MET A 1 1.88 19.65 -20.27
C MET A 1 2.88 18.52 -20.31
N LEU A 2 3.64 18.35 -21.38
CA LEU A 2 4.73 17.36 -21.45
C LEU A 2 5.72 17.46 -20.28
N ARG A 3 6.03 18.66 -19.81
CA ARG A 3 6.90 18.87 -18.64
C ARG A 3 6.36 18.26 -17.33
N LEU A 4 5.05 18.10 -17.20
CA LEU A 4 4.45 17.47 -16.02
C LEU A 4 4.61 15.93 -16.03
N LEU A 5 4.71 15.35 -17.21
CA LEU A 5 4.95 13.92 -17.40
C LEU A 5 6.44 13.53 -17.29
N GLU A 6 7.32 14.46 -17.66
CA GLU A 6 8.78 14.24 -17.61
C GLU A 6 9.34 14.18 -16.19
N SER A 7 8.68 14.83 -15.22
CA SER A 7 9.18 14.91 -13.85
C SER A 7 8.76 13.73 -12.96
N GLN A 8 7.54 13.22 -13.14
CA GLN A 8 7.00 12.06 -12.39
C GLN A 8 5.80 11.46 -13.13
N PRO A 9 5.60 10.12 -13.06
CA PRO A 9 4.39 9.49 -13.55
C PRO A 9 3.14 10.08 -12.87
N ARG A 10 2.12 10.37 -13.66
CA ARG A 10 0.86 10.95 -13.20
C ARG A 10 -0.33 10.17 -13.76
N THR A 11 -1.38 10.10 -12.99
CA THR A 11 -2.63 9.51 -13.46
C THR A 11 -3.38 10.46 -14.38
N ARG A 12 -4.26 9.91 -15.22
CA ARG A 12 -5.17 10.70 -16.07
C ARG A 12 -5.95 11.73 -15.25
N ALA A 13 -6.48 11.32 -14.09
CA ALA A 13 -7.23 12.22 -13.21
C ALA A 13 -6.40 13.38 -12.68
N GLU A 14 -5.14 13.16 -12.33
CA GLU A 14 -4.23 14.22 -11.89
C GLU A 14 -3.93 15.23 -12.98
N LEU A 15 -3.74 14.76 -14.20
CA LEU A 15 -3.54 15.62 -15.35
C LEU A 15 -4.80 16.40 -15.70
N ALA A 16 -5.99 15.80 -15.59
CA ALA A 16 -7.27 16.48 -15.77
C ALA A 16 -7.44 17.63 -14.77
N ARG A 17 -7.11 17.40 -13.50
CA ARG A 17 -7.14 18.44 -12.46
C ARG A 17 -6.12 19.56 -12.74
N ALA A 18 -4.94 19.21 -13.20
CA ALA A 18 -3.91 20.19 -13.55
C ALA A 18 -4.37 21.10 -14.72
N LEU A 19 -5.02 20.51 -15.73
CA LEU A 19 -5.58 21.28 -16.85
C LEU A 19 -6.73 22.18 -16.41
N ALA A 20 -7.62 21.70 -15.56
CA ALA A 20 -8.72 22.49 -15.00
C ALA A 20 -8.19 23.70 -14.20
N ARG A 21 -7.17 23.51 -13.39
CA ARG A 21 -6.53 24.62 -12.65
C ARG A 21 -5.90 25.68 -13.56
N ARG A 22 -5.51 25.30 -14.77
CA ARG A 22 -4.96 26.24 -15.78
C ARG A 22 -6.04 26.88 -16.65
N GLY A 23 -7.32 26.62 -16.35
CA GLY A 23 -8.45 27.18 -17.08
C GLY A 23 -8.71 26.55 -18.43
N VAL A 24 -8.17 25.37 -18.72
CA VAL A 24 -8.44 24.65 -19.97
C VAL A 24 -9.88 24.14 -19.94
N PRO A 25 -10.69 24.42 -20.98
CA PRO A 25 -12.06 23.92 -21.08
C PRO A 25 -12.10 22.39 -21.04
N GLU A 26 -13.13 21.82 -20.45
CA GLU A 26 -13.29 20.37 -20.24
C GLU A 26 -13.18 19.58 -21.55
N ASP A 27 -13.85 20.05 -22.62
CA ASP A 27 -13.82 19.40 -23.92
C ASP A 27 -12.40 19.34 -24.52
N ALA A 28 -11.66 20.43 -24.44
CA ALA A 28 -10.30 20.52 -24.90
C ALA A 28 -9.37 19.62 -24.05
N ALA A 29 -9.56 19.62 -22.72
CA ALA A 29 -8.83 18.78 -21.80
C ALA A 29 -9.05 17.29 -22.11
N THR A 30 -10.29 16.87 -22.28
CA THR A 30 -10.64 15.48 -22.60
C THR A 30 -10.00 15.03 -23.91
N ALA A 31 -10.05 15.85 -24.96
CA ALA A 31 -9.42 15.53 -26.23
C ALA A 31 -7.90 15.30 -26.11
N VAL A 32 -7.20 16.15 -25.36
CA VAL A 32 -5.75 16.03 -25.10
C VAL A 32 -5.46 14.75 -24.29
N LEU A 33 -6.23 14.49 -23.25
CA LEU A 33 -6.03 13.33 -22.39
C LEU A 33 -6.30 12.01 -23.14
N ASP A 34 -7.31 11.98 -23.99
CA ASP A 34 -7.60 10.82 -24.85
C ASP A 34 -6.46 10.57 -25.82
N ARG A 35 -5.93 11.62 -26.44
CA ARG A 35 -4.77 11.50 -27.33
C ARG A 35 -3.53 10.98 -26.61
N PHE A 36 -3.25 11.48 -25.41
CA PHE A 36 -2.11 11.02 -24.60
C PHE A 36 -2.29 9.56 -24.15
N THR A 37 -3.52 9.14 -23.88
CA THR A 37 -3.83 7.74 -23.57
C THR A 37 -3.60 6.84 -24.80
N GLU A 38 -4.06 7.24 -25.98
CA GLU A 38 -3.89 6.50 -27.22
C GLU A 38 -2.42 6.28 -27.60
N VAL A 39 -1.57 7.27 -27.38
CA VAL A 39 -0.12 7.19 -27.69
C VAL A 39 0.74 6.64 -26.55
N GLY A 40 0.12 6.22 -25.45
CA GLY A 40 0.81 5.61 -24.33
C GLY A 40 1.54 6.56 -23.38
N LEU A 41 1.34 7.88 -23.49
CA LEU A 41 1.88 8.87 -22.54
C LEU A 41 1.13 8.87 -21.20
N ILE A 42 -0.13 8.46 -21.21
CA ILE A 42 -0.94 8.18 -20.02
C ILE A 42 -1.26 6.69 -20.02
N ASP A 43 -0.90 6.01 -18.92
CA ASP A 43 -1.17 4.59 -18.73
C ASP A 43 -1.43 4.34 -17.24
N ASP A 44 -2.70 4.45 -16.84
CA ASP A 44 -3.10 4.28 -15.45
C ASP A 44 -2.95 2.82 -14.98
N GLU A 45 -3.05 1.85 -15.86
CA GLU A 45 -2.78 0.44 -15.55
C GLU A 45 -1.32 0.23 -15.13
N ALA A 46 -0.38 0.71 -15.95
CA ALA A 46 1.05 0.66 -15.64
C ALA A 46 1.39 1.48 -14.39
N PHE A 47 0.76 2.64 -14.22
CA PHE A 47 0.91 3.46 -13.02
C PHE A 47 0.50 2.69 -11.76
N ALA A 48 -0.67 2.05 -11.78
CA ALA A 48 -1.18 1.28 -10.65
C ALA A 48 -0.28 0.09 -10.31
N ALA A 49 0.18 -0.65 -11.32
CA ALA A 49 1.09 -1.79 -11.14
C ALA A 49 2.42 -1.37 -10.50
N ALA A 50 3.03 -0.30 -11.00
CA ALA A 50 4.27 0.24 -10.45
C ALA A 50 4.09 0.77 -9.02
N TRP A 51 2.97 1.42 -8.74
CA TRP A 51 2.63 1.91 -7.41
C TRP A 51 2.53 0.77 -6.41
N VAL A 52 1.78 -0.28 -6.72
CA VAL A 52 1.62 -1.46 -5.87
C VAL A 52 2.97 -2.10 -5.56
N THR A 53 3.78 -2.36 -6.57
CA THR A 53 5.12 -2.96 -6.39
C THR A 53 5.99 -2.10 -5.48
N SER A 54 6.07 -0.81 -5.76
CA SER A 54 6.91 0.13 -5.00
C SER A 54 6.47 0.26 -3.54
N ARG A 55 5.17 0.41 -3.29
CA ARG A 55 4.63 0.64 -1.94
C ARG A 55 4.58 -0.62 -1.10
N HIS A 56 4.23 -1.75 -1.71
CA HIS A 56 4.24 -3.03 -1.00
C HIS A 56 5.66 -3.45 -0.62
N THR A 57 6.59 -3.41 -1.56
CA THR A 57 7.99 -3.79 -1.34
C THR A 57 8.72 -2.79 -0.43
N GLY A 58 8.58 -1.49 -0.68
CA GLY A 58 9.32 -0.45 0.03
C GLY A 58 8.76 -0.09 1.41
N ARG A 59 7.44 -0.11 1.57
CA ARG A 59 6.76 0.29 2.82
C ARG A 59 5.99 -0.84 3.50
N GLY A 60 5.86 -1.99 2.87
CA GLY A 60 5.10 -3.12 3.39
C GLY A 60 3.61 -2.83 3.52
N LEU A 61 3.03 -2.02 2.61
CA LEU A 61 1.61 -1.70 2.67
C LEU A 61 0.75 -2.90 2.29
N GLY A 62 -0.35 -3.11 3.04
CA GLY A 62 -1.36 -4.09 2.73
C GLY A 62 -2.33 -3.61 1.64
N ARG A 63 -3.13 -4.53 1.12
CA ARG A 63 -4.06 -4.28 0.00
C ARG A 63 -5.01 -3.12 0.24
N ARG A 64 -5.51 -2.94 1.46
CA ARG A 64 -6.45 -1.85 1.79
C ARG A 64 -5.81 -0.48 1.63
N ALA A 65 -4.60 -0.30 2.14
CA ALA A 65 -3.87 0.95 2.00
C ALA A 65 -3.50 1.22 0.54
N LEU A 66 -3.04 0.21 -0.19
CA LEU A 66 -2.73 0.34 -1.62
C LEU A 66 -3.96 0.76 -2.43
N SER A 67 -5.12 0.15 -2.17
CA SER A 67 -6.37 0.52 -2.82
C SER A 67 -6.78 1.95 -2.52
N GLN A 68 -6.68 2.38 -1.26
CA GLN A 68 -7.01 3.74 -0.86
C GLN A 68 -6.08 4.77 -1.50
N GLU A 69 -4.78 4.51 -1.54
CA GLU A 69 -3.82 5.40 -2.18
C GLU A 69 -4.09 5.57 -3.67
N LEU A 70 -4.34 4.46 -4.40
CA LEU A 70 -4.64 4.50 -5.82
C LEU A 70 -5.96 5.22 -6.12
N ARG A 71 -7.01 4.98 -5.33
CA ARG A 71 -8.28 5.70 -5.46
C ARG A 71 -8.10 7.20 -5.20
N LYS A 72 -7.32 7.57 -4.22
CA LYS A 72 -7.00 8.97 -3.92
C LYS A 72 -6.25 9.64 -5.08
N ARG A 73 -5.43 8.90 -5.79
CA ARG A 73 -4.75 9.35 -7.01
C ARG A 73 -5.67 9.37 -8.24
N GLY A 74 -6.91 8.91 -8.10
CA GLY A 74 -7.91 8.95 -9.15
C GLY A 74 -7.84 7.81 -10.16
N VAL A 75 -7.21 6.70 -9.81
CA VAL A 75 -7.22 5.49 -10.63
C VAL A 75 -8.59 4.84 -10.57
N ASP A 76 -9.09 4.37 -11.70
CA ASP A 76 -10.39 3.69 -11.81
C ASP A 76 -10.44 2.40 -10.97
N ASP A 77 -11.58 2.12 -10.34
CA ASP A 77 -11.75 1.00 -9.42
C ASP A 77 -11.40 -0.37 -10.02
N ALA A 78 -11.70 -0.59 -11.29
CA ALA A 78 -11.35 -1.83 -11.97
C ALA A 78 -9.84 -2.02 -12.06
N LEU A 79 -9.10 -0.96 -12.38
CA LEU A 79 -7.64 -0.96 -12.44
C LEU A 79 -7.02 -1.09 -11.04
N VAL A 80 -7.63 -0.47 -10.03
CA VAL A 80 -7.20 -0.63 -8.63
C VAL A 80 -7.30 -2.09 -8.19
N ARG A 81 -8.44 -2.73 -8.42
CA ARG A 81 -8.65 -4.13 -8.06
C ARG A 81 -7.67 -5.06 -8.77
N GLU A 82 -7.45 -4.85 -10.05
CA GLU A 82 -6.51 -5.63 -10.85
C GLU A 82 -5.07 -5.50 -10.32
N ALA A 83 -4.61 -4.28 -10.11
CA ALA A 83 -3.26 -4.02 -9.61
C ALA A 83 -3.04 -4.60 -8.20
N VAL A 84 -4.00 -4.41 -7.30
CA VAL A 84 -3.92 -4.90 -5.92
C VAL A 84 -4.02 -6.42 -5.85
N SER A 85 -4.72 -7.07 -6.79
CA SER A 85 -4.83 -8.54 -6.84
C SER A 85 -3.49 -9.24 -7.06
N THR A 86 -2.48 -8.55 -7.55
CA THR A 86 -1.11 -9.09 -7.71
C THR A 86 -0.41 -9.36 -6.38
N VAL A 87 -0.85 -8.71 -5.30
CA VAL A 87 -0.39 -9.00 -3.95
C VAL A 87 -1.20 -10.18 -3.41
N SER A 88 -0.56 -11.34 -3.28
CA SER A 88 -1.21 -12.55 -2.78
C SER A 88 -1.50 -12.47 -1.27
N ALA A 89 -2.32 -13.38 -0.77
CA ALA A 89 -2.55 -13.52 0.67
C ALA A 89 -1.26 -13.85 1.42
N ASP A 90 -0.40 -14.68 0.82
CA ASP A 90 0.91 -15.02 1.39
C ASP A 90 1.85 -13.81 1.40
N ASP A 91 1.86 -13.00 0.35
CA ASP A 91 2.64 -11.76 0.30
C ASP A 91 2.22 -10.79 1.41
N GLU A 92 0.91 -10.62 1.62
CA GLU A 92 0.40 -9.81 2.74
C GLU A 92 0.81 -10.35 4.10
N ARG A 93 0.69 -11.66 4.29
CA ARG A 93 1.07 -12.32 5.53
C ARG A 93 2.57 -12.13 5.82
N GLN A 94 3.41 -12.36 4.85
CA GLN A 94 4.86 -12.17 4.98
C GLN A 94 5.23 -10.72 5.29
N ALA A 95 4.61 -9.76 4.61
CA ALA A 95 4.82 -8.34 4.87
C ALA A 95 4.39 -7.96 6.31
N ALA A 96 3.25 -8.44 6.77
CA ALA A 96 2.77 -8.21 8.13
C ALA A 96 3.71 -8.83 9.16
N GLN A 97 4.17 -10.06 8.94
CA GLN A 97 5.13 -10.75 9.81
C GLN A 97 6.45 -9.98 9.92
N ALA A 98 6.99 -9.50 8.82
CA ALA A 98 8.22 -8.70 8.81
C ALA A 98 8.08 -7.39 9.60
N LEU A 99 6.97 -6.69 9.45
CA LEU A 99 6.67 -5.47 10.21
C LEU A 99 6.54 -5.72 11.71
N VAL A 100 5.85 -6.79 12.09
CA VAL A 100 5.69 -7.19 13.50
C VAL A 100 7.03 -7.58 14.11
N ALA A 101 7.81 -8.43 13.45
CA ALA A 101 9.12 -8.84 13.92
C ALA A 101 10.06 -7.66 14.13
N ARG A 102 10.06 -6.72 13.20
CA ARG A 102 10.87 -5.49 13.28
C ARG A 102 10.44 -4.61 14.46
N ARG A 103 9.13 -4.43 14.65
CA ARG A 103 8.61 -3.57 15.73
C ARG A 103 8.80 -4.19 17.10
N LEU A 104 8.64 -5.50 17.23
CA LEU A 104 8.82 -6.22 18.49
C LEU A 104 10.21 -6.04 19.11
N ARG A 105 11.24 -5.88 18.29
CA ARG A 105 12.61 -5.63 18.79
C ARG A 105 12.71 -4.39 19.68
N SER A 106 11.86 -3.39 19.46
CA SER A 106 11.83 -2.14 20.23
C SER A 106 10.77 -2.12 21.34
N MET A 107 10.06 -3.23 21.55
CA MET A 107 8.94 -3.32 22.50
C MET A 107 9.24 -4.19 23.72
N GLY A 108 10.51 -4.44 24.03
CA GLY A 108 10.91 -5.15 25.24
C GLY A 108 10.42 -4.44 26.51
N GLY A 109 9.94 -5.21 27.48
CA GLY A 109 9.47 -4.67 28.76
C GLY A 109 8.02 -4.17 28.76
N GLN A 110 7.33 -4.16 27.63
CA GLN A 110 5.89 -3.82 27.56
C GLN A 110 5.03 -5.06 27.86
N SER A 111 3.86 -4.84 28.46
CA SER A 111 2.91 -5.92 28.70
C SER A 111 2.42 -6.52 27.39
N ARG A 112 2.03 -7.80 27.43
CA ARG A 112 1.48 -8.51 26.28
C ARG A 112 0.28 -7.78 25.66
N ASP A 113 -0.66 -7.32 26.49
CA ASP A 113 -1.84 -6.59 26.01
C ASP A 113 -1.46 -5.29 25.29
N THR A 114 -0.48 -4.56 25.80
CA THR A 114 0.02 -3.35 25.15
C THR A 114 0.69 -3.67 23.83
N GLN A 115 1.48 -4.73 23.76
CA GLN A 115 2.11 -5.18 22.52
C GLN A 115 1.07 -5.54 21.47
N ILE A 116 0.07 -6.35 21.81
CA ILE A 116 -1.02 -6.73 20.92
C ILE A 116 -1.72 -5.48 20.37
N ARG A 117 -2.18 -4.60 21.24
CA ARG A 117 -2.90 -3.38 20.84
C ARG A 117 -2.10 -2.51 19.89
N ARG A 118 -0.85 -2.25 20.20
CA ARG A 118 0.03 -1.39 19.38
C ARG A 118 0.37 -2.02 18.04
N LEU A 119 0.67 -3.31 18.01
CA LEU A 119 1.00 -4.02 16.77
C LEU A 119 -0.21 -4.16 15.85
N VAL A 120 -1.37 -4.51 16.38
CA VAL A 120 -2.62 -4.58 15.60
C VAL A 120 -2.98 -3.21 15.03
N SER A 121 -2.87 -2.15 15.82
CA SER A 121 -3.11 -0.78 15.35
C SER A 121 -2.13 -0.36 14.26
N MET A 122 -0.87 -0.71 14.41
CA MET A 122 0.15 -0.44 13.37
C MET A 122 -0.19 -1.13 12.05
N LEU A 123 -0.54 -2.42 12.09
CA LEU A 123 -0.91 -3.17 10.90
C LEU A 123 -2.19 -2.64 10.26
N ALA A 124 -3.18 -2.23 11.05
CA ALA A 124 -4.40 -1.60 10.55
C ALA A 124 -4.09 -0.31 9.75
N ARG A 125 -3.21 0.54 10.28
CA ARG A 125 -2.75 1.76 9.58
C ARG A 125 -1.96 1.43 8.30
N LYS A 126 -1.27 0.31 8.26
CA LYS A 126 -0.54 -0.17 7.07
C LYS A 126 -1.46 -0.83 6.04
N GLY A 127 -2.74 -0.98 6.34
CA GLY A 127 -3.73 -1.47 5.39
C GLY A 127 -4.01 -2.97 5.42
N PHE A 128 -3.62 -3.66 6.49
CA PHE A 128 -3.95 -5.07 6.70
C PHE A 128 -5.33 -5.22 7.36
N SER A 129 -6.01 -6.34 7.08
CA SER A 129 -7.27 -6.65 7.74
C SER A 129 -7.06 -6.93 9.23
N GLN A 130 -8.09 -6.67 10.03
CA GLN A 130 -8.03 -6.93 11.47
C GLN A 130 -7.79 -8.41 11.79
N SER A 131 -8.40 -9.32 11.04
CA SER A 131 -8.21 -10.76 11.23
C SER A 131 -6.78 -11.20 10.95
N LEU A 132 -6.19 -10.73 9.85
CA LEU A 132 -4.79 -11.02 9.52
C LEU A 132 -3.85 -10.40 10.56
N ALA A 133 -4.08 -9.14 10.93
CA ALA A 133 -3.28 -8.46 11.94
C ALA A 133 -3.27 -9.20 13.26
N MET A 134 -4.45 -9.62 13.75
CA MET A 134 -4.57 -10.36 14.99
C MET A 134 -3.86 -11.71 14.93
N THR A 135 -4.06 -12.46 13.85
CA THR A 135 -3.41 -13.76 13.64
C THR A 135 -1.89 -13.64 13.65
N VAL A 136 -1.34 -12.71 12.88
CA VAL A 136 0.12 -12.52 12.77
C VAL A 136 0.72 -12.07 14.11
N VAL A 137 0.07 -11.15 14.80
CA VAL A 137 0.55 -10.65 16.10
C VAL A 137 0.55 -11.76 17.15
N LEU A 138 -0.53 -12.52 17.26
CA LEU A 138 -0.63 -13.61 18.25
C LEU A 138 0.39 -14.72 17.97
N GLU A 139 0.60 -15.09 16.71
CA GLU A 139 1.62 -16.06 16.32
C GLU A 139 3.04 -15.59 16.67
N ALA A 140 3.34 -14.32 16.41
CA ALA A 140 4.66 -13.75 16.72
C ALA A 140 4.95 -13.74 18.23
N LEU A 141 3.94 -13.43 19.05
CA LEU A 141 4.08 -13.43 20.51
C LEU A 141 4.17 -14.85 21.09
N ALA A 142 3.43 -15.81 20.52
CA ALA A 142 3.53 -17.22 20.90
C ALA A 142 4.92 -17.80 20.62
N GLY A 143 5.45 -17.58 19.42
CA GLY A 143 6.79 -18.02 19.06
C GLY A 143 7.90 -17.41 19.96
N ARG A 144 7.69 -16.20 20.45
CA ARG A 144 8.63 -15.56 21.37
C ARG A 144 8.61 -16.16 22.77
N ALA A 145 7.42 -16.52 23.27
CA ALA A 145 7.27 -17.20 24.54
C ALA A 145 7.94 -18.60 24.55
N ASP A 146 7.85 -19.31 23.43
CA ASP A 146 8.48 -20.62 23.28
C ASP A 146 10.01 -20.54 23.31
N VAL A 147 10.60 -19.51 22.69
CA VAL A 147 12.06 -19.26 22.71
C VAL A 147 12.56 -18.90 24.11
N GLU A 148 11.83 -18.05 24.82
CA GLU A 148 12.18 -17.65 26.20
C GLU A 148 12.08 -18.82 27.18
N CYS A 149 11.15 -19.73 26.98
CA CYS A 149 11.04 -20.96 27.79
C CYS A 149 12.18 -21.94 27.54
N ASP A 150 12.69 -22.04 26.33
CA ASP A 150 13.79 -22.94 25.96
C ASP A 150 15.13 -22.42 26.50
N GLU A 151 15.38 -21.13 26.42
CA GLU A 151 16.58 -20.50 27.00
C GLU A 151 16.63 -20.60 28.53
N SER A 152 15.48 -20.65 29.20
CA SER A 152 15.40 -20.80 30.66
C SER A 152 15.66 -22.23 31.15
N ARG A 153 15.76 -23.20 30.23
CA ARG A 153 16.05 -24.60 30.54
C ARG A 153 17.52 -24.98 30.40
N LEU A 154 18.33 -24.09 29.91
CA LEU A 154 19.78 -24.23 29.77
C LEU A 154 20.53 -23.60 30.97
#